data_f74d8c089e4d9477428d5234994d6600
#
_entry.id   f74d8c089e4d9477428d5234994d6600
#
_cell.length_a   1.000
_cell.length_b   1.000
_cell.length_c   1.000
_cell.angle_alpha   90.00
_cell.angle_beta   90.00
_cell.angle_gamma   90.00
#
_symmetry.space_group_name_H-M   'P 1'
#
loop_
_entity.id
_entity.type
_entity.pdbx_description
1 polymer ?
#
loop_
_entity_poly.entity_id
_entity_poly.type
_entity_poly.pdbx_seq_one_letter_code
_entity_poly.pdbx_strand_id
1 'polypeptide(L)'
;MTIAAVPAGIVPLRPAWQSLLWIAPLTLLWILLIYWRPAISASGVPTTTVRLMTYGLIAVGLWLGLESTDLTPGQRRTTWLAFMIPYTLWMAVAWSGAINGAFVTGTRLPVLPLAIFLPVIIGAPLLLLSKRVGQVLDAMPASWLVGLQLYRIFGSWALVAGLRGALPGVFGVPAGIGDTLTGLLAVPAAIAVATSTAQGRRAAIAWNILGLADFA
;
A
#
# COMPACT_ATOMS: atom_id res chain seq x y z
N MET A 1 -23.10 24.66 19.79
CA MET A 1 -23.03 23.23 20.19
C MET A 1 -21.59 22.95 20.57
N THR A 2 -21.30 22.92 21.88
CA THR A 2 -19.94 22.84 22.41
C THR A 2 -19.51 21.37 22.31
N ILE A 3 -18.56 21.08 21.45
CA ILE A 3 -17.95 19.74 21.35
C ILE A 3 -17.18 19.53 22.65
N ALA A 4 -17.69 18.62 23.49
CA ALA A 4 -17.00 18.22 24.71
C ALA A 4 -15.65 17.60 24.30
N ALA A 5 -14.56 18.22 24.75
CA ALA A 5 -13.22 17.69 24.58
C ALA A 5 -13.18 16.29 25.23
N VAL A 6 -12.94 15.26 24.43
CA VAL A 6 -12.65 13.92 24.93
C VAL A 6 -11.41 14.04 25.81
N PRO A 7 -11.47 13.64 27.09
CA PRO A 7 -10.29 13.67 27.95
C PRO A 7 -9.25 12.76 27.33
N ALA A 8 -8.15 13.34 26.92
CA ALA A 8 -6.97 12.60 26.45
C ALA A 8 -6.36 11.86 27.66
N GLY A 9 -6.92 10.72 27.95
CA GLY A 9 -6.23 9.68 28.71
C GLY A 9 -5.07 9.24 27.84
N ILE A 10 -3.92 9.86 28.03
CA ILE A 10 -2.68 9.53 27.34
C ILE A 10 -2.28 8.13 27.84
N VAL A 11 -2.78 7.10 27.14
CA VAL A 11 -2.10 5.80 27.20
C VAL A 11 -0.72 6.09 26.61
N PRO A 12 0.37 5.90 27.38
CA PRO A 12 1.71 6.11 26.85
C PRO A 12 1.88 5.14 25.68
N LEU A 13 1.79 5.68 24.47
CA LEU A 13 2.09 4.91 23.26
C LEU A 13 3.51 4.38 23.45
N ARG A 14 3.64 3.05 23.45
CA ARG A 14 4.97 2.42 23.46
C ARG A 14 5.81 3.10 22.40
N PRO A 15 7.11 3.34 22.65
CA PRO A 15 7.96 3.99 21.67
C PRO A 15 7.78 3.35 20.30
N ALA A 16 7.54 4.15 19.26
CA ALA A 16 7.18 3.67 17.93
C ALA A 16 8.14 2.59 17.40
N TRP A 17 9.44 2.70 17.73
CA TRP A 17 10.48 1.74 17.35
C TRP A 17 10.28 0.33 17.95
N GLN A 18 9.55 0.18 19.07
CA GLN A 18 9.28 -1.14 19.67
C GLN A 18 8.47 -2.03 18.75
N SER A 19 7.70 -1.46 17.81
CA SER A 19 7.00 -2.25 16.81
C SER A 19 7.95 -3.05 15.91
N LEU A 20 9.18 -2.58 15.70
CA LEU A 20 10.19 -3.28 14.92
C LEU A 20 10.64 -4.58 15.58
N LEU A 21 10.55 -4.71 16.92
CA LEU A 21 10.97 -5.92 17.64
C LEU A 21 10.19 -7.17 17.23
N TRP A 22 8.97 -7.02 16.72
CA TRP A 22 8.16 -8.13 16.25
C TRP A 22 7.97 -8.14 14.73
N ILE A 23 7.91 -6.98 14.08
CA ILE A 23 7.74 -6.89 12.63
C ILE A 23 8.99 -7.36 11.89
N ALA A 24 10.18 -6.93 12.33
CA ALA A 24 11.43 -7.30 11.67
C ALA A 24 11.70 -8.82 11.69
N PRO A 25 11.56 -9.54 12.84
CA PRO A 25 11.65 -10.99 12.84
C PRO A 25 10.63 -11.69 11.94
N LEU A 26 9.37 -11.22 11.90
CA LEU A 26 8.35 -11.78 11.03
C LEU A 26 8.67 -11.54 9.55
N THR A 27 9.17 -10.34 9.22
CA THR A 27 9.63 -10.02 7.86
C THR A 27 10.80 -10.91 7.45
N LEU A 28 11.79 -11.08 8.34
CA LEU A 28 12.93 -11.96 8.07
C LEU A 28 12.48 -13.41 7.89
N LEU A 29 11.59 -13.91 8.76
CA LEU A 29 11.04 -15.26 8.64
C LEU A 29 10.33 -15.45 7.29
N TRP A 30 9.55 -14.48 6.85
CA TRP A 30 8.91 -14.50 5.54
C TRP A 30 9.93 -14.55 4.41
N ILE A 31 10.97 -13.70 4.44
CA ILE A 31 12.04 -13.69 3.42
C ILE A 31 12.76 -15.03 3.37
N LEU A 32 13.11 -15.60 4.52
CA LEU A 32 13.76 -16.90 4.59
C LEU A 32 12.86 -18.03 4.06
N LEU A 33 11.57 -17.98 4.38
CA LEU A 33 10.59 -18.96 3.90
C LEU A 33 10.52 -18.97 2.38
N ILE A 34 10.34 -17.82 1.75
CA ILE A 34 10.26 -17.72 0.28
C ILE A 34 11.61 -17.99 -0.40
N TYR A 35 12.73 -17.70 0.29
CA TYR A 35 14.06 -18.01 -0.22
C TYR A 35 14.33 -19.51 -0.24
N TRP A 36 14.01 -20.23 0.82
CA TRP A 36 14.27 -21.69 0.90
C TRP A 36 13.21 -22.55 0.26
N ARG A 37 12.03 -22.03 -0.02
CA ARG A 37 10.93 -22.73 -0.70
C ARG A 37 10.62 -22.09 -2.05
N PRO A 38 11.50 -22.27 -3.08
CA PRO A 38 11.30 -21.64 -4.38
C PRO A 38 9.98 -22.03 -5.06
N ALA A 39 9.44 -23.20 -4.75
CA ALA A 39 8.11 -23.59 -5.22
C ALA A 39 7.01 -22.63 -4.75
N ILE A 40 7.12 -22.03 -3.56
CA ILE A 40 6.17 -21.04 -3.05
C ILE A 40 6.29 -19.77 -3.88
N SER A 41 7.52 -19.27 -4.13
CA SER A 41 7.73 -18.05 -4.90
C SER A 41 7.40 -18.23 -6.40
N ALA A 42 7.61 -19.41 -6.96
CA ALA A 42 7.31 -19.72 -8.35
C ALA A 42 5.81 -20.00 -8.60
N SER A 43 5.04 -20.37 -7.59
CA SER A 43 3.64 -20.79 -7.73
C SER A 43 2.66 -19.66 -8.08
N GLY A 44 3.10 -18.41 -8.08
CA GLY A 44 2.22 -17.24 -8.23
C GLY A 44 1.31 -16.96 -6.99
N VAL A 45 1.28 -17.86 -6.00
CA VAL A 45 0.48 -17.71 -4.78
C VAL A 45 0.85 -16.42 -4.02
N PRO A 46 2.14 -16.07 -3.79
CA PRO A 46 2.48 -14.84 -3.08
C PRO A 46 1.98 -13.59 -3.81
N THR A 47 2.15 -13.53 -5.12
CA THR A 47 1.70 -12.37 -5.91
C THR A 47 0.17 -12.25 -5.94
N THR A 48 -0.54 -13.36 -6.04
CA THR A 48 -2.00 -13.40 -5.96
C THR A 48 -2.49 -12.99 -4.58
N THR A 49 -1.88 -13.50 -3.51
CA THR A 49 -2.23 -13.15 -2.12
C THR A 49 -2.03 -11.65 -1.87
N VAL A 50 -0.90 -11.09 -2.29
CA VAL A 50 -0.63 -9.65 -2.16
C VAL A 50 -1.67 -8.82 -2.89
N ARG A 51 -2.03 -9.19 -4.13
CA ARG A 51 -3.06 -8.49 -4.92
C ARG A 51 -4.43 -8.50 -4.23
N LEU A 52 -4.87 -9.67 -3.77
CA LEU A 52 -6.15 -9.80 -3.07
C LEU A 52 -6.15 -9.05 -1.75
N MET A 53 -5.05 -9.12 -1.01
CA MET A 53 -4.90 -8.38 0.25
C MET A 53 -4.92 -6.87 0.01
N THR A 54 -4.18 -6.37 -0.98
CA THR A 54 -4.17 -4.94 -1.35
C THR A 54 -5.55 -4.49 -1.78
N TYR A 55 -6.24 -5.28 -2.61
CA TYR A 55 -7.61 -5.00 -3.01
C TYR A 55 -8.55 -4.92 -1.81
N GLY A 56 -8.48 -5.90 -0.91
CA GLY A 56 -9.29 -5.92 0.31
C GLY A 56 -9.01 -4.73 1.24
N LEU A 57 -7.73 -4.38 1.43
CA LEU A 57 -7.33 -3.23 2.24
C LEU A 57 -7.86 -1.91 1.66
N ILE A 58 -7.79 -1.74 0.33
CA ILE A 58 -8.34 -0.55 -0.34
C ILE A 58 -9.86 -0.51 -0.19
N ALA A 59 -10.55 -1.63 -0.43
CA ALA A 59 -12.02 -1.71 -0.36
C ALA A 59 -12.53 -1.41 1.06
N VAL A 60 -11.94 -2.06 2.07
CA VAL A 60 -12.31 -1.89 3.47
C VAL A 60 -11.85 -0.52 3.99
N GLY A 61 -10.62 -0.11 3.70
CA GLY A 61 -10.10 1.19 4.13
C GLY A 61 -10.92 2.36 3.58
N LEU A 62 -11.30 2.30 2.29
CA LEU A 62 -12.18 3.30 1.68
C LEU A 62 -13.56 3.32 2.35
N TRP A 63 -14.13 2.13 2.64
CA TRP A 63 -15.43 2.04 3.32
C TRP A 63 -15.38 2.66 4.72
N LEU A 64 -14.39 2.31 5.53
CA LEU A 64 -14.20 2.87 6.86
C LEU A 64 -13.94 4.38 6.82
N GLY A 65 -13.17 4.86 5.83
CA GLY A 65 -12.99 6.29 5.60
C GLY A 65 -14.31 7.00 5.27
N LEU A 66 -15.16 6.40 4.44
CA LEU A 66 -16.48 6.93 4.12
C LEU A 66 -17.42 6.93 5.33
N GLU A 67 -17.36 5.92 6.19
CA GLU A 67 -18.13 5.90 7.44
C GLU A 67 -17.75 7.03 8.41
N SER A 68 -16.51 7.48 8.34
CA SER A 68 -16.01 8.60 9.15
C SER A 68 -16.40 9.98 8.63
N THR A 69 -17.10 10.05 7.48
CA THR A 69 -17.59 11.31 6.89
C THR A 69 -19.05 11.60 7.26
N ASP A 70 -19.46 12.87 7.11
CA ASP A 70 -20.86 13.30 7.29
C ASP A 70 -21.78 12.94 6.10
N LEU A 71 -21.34 12.08 5.20
CA LEU A 71 -22.11 11.64 4.04
C LEU A 71 -23.27 10.74 4.46
N THR A 72 -24.40 10.87 3.75
CA THR A 72 -25.54 9.95 3.93
C THR A 72 -25.16 8.52 3.50
N PRO A 73 -25.82 7.48 4.01
CA PRO A 73 -25.52 6.09 3.65
C PRO A 73 -25.58 5.84 2.12
N GLY A 74 -26.55 6.48 1.44
CA GLY A 74 -26.65 6.41 -0.01
C GLY A 74 -25.45 7.02 -0.73
N GLN A 75 -24.99 8.19 -0.26
CA GLN A 75 -23.82 8.86 -0.81
C GLN A 75 -22.53 8.06 -0.56
N ARG A 76 -22.37 7.47 0.63
CA ARG A 76 -21.22 6.60 0.96
C ARG A 76 -21.15 5.42 0.00
N ARG A 77 -22.28 4.69 -0.17
CA ARG A 77 -22.39 3.55 -1.09
C ARG A 77 -22.08 3.95 -2.53
N THR A 78 -22.66 5.04 -3.02
CA THR A 78 -22.43 5.52 -4.38
C THR A 78 -20.97 5.91 -4.60
N THR A 79 -20.36 6.60 -3.63
CA THR A 79 -18.96 6.99 -3.71
C THR A 79 -18.06 5.75 -3.69
N TRP A 80 -18.33 4.79 -2.80
CA TRP A 80 -17.58 3.53 -2.74
C TRP A 80 -17.66 2.76 -4.07
N LEU A 81 -18.85 2.60 -4.65
CA LEU A 81 -19.03 1.93 -5.94
C LEU A 81 -18.35 2.68 -7.08
N ALA A 82 -18.39 4.02 -7.09
CA ALA A 82 -17.74 4.85 -8.10
C ALA A 82 -16.21 4.65 -8.13
N PHE A 83 -15.62 4.29 -6.99
CA PHE A 83 -14.20 3.94 -6.90
C PHE A 83 -13.93 2.48 -7.18
N MET A 84 -14.70 1.60 -6.54
CA MET A 84 -14.40 0.18 -6.56
C MET A 84 -14.71 -0.47 -7.91
N ILE A 85 -15.71 0.03 -8.66
CA ILE A 85 -16.05 -0.52 -9.99
C ILE A 85 -14.88 -0.30 -10.97
N PRO A 86 -14.40 0.93 -11.24
CA PRO A 86 -13.26 1.13 -12.14
C PRO A 86 -11.99 0.40 -11.67
N TYR A 87 -11.73 0.40 -10.37
CA TYR A 87 -10.59 -0.30 -9.79
C TYR A 87 -10.67 -1.82 -10.01
N THR A 88 -11.85 -2.41 -9.77
CA THR A 88 -12.09 -3.85 -10.01
C THR A 88 -11.93 -4.22 -11.47
N LEU A 89 -12.51 -3.42 -12.38
CA LEU A 89 -12.39 -3.62 -13.82
C LEU A 89 -10.92 -3.52 -14.25
N TRP A 90 -10.20 -2.51 -13.77
CA TRP A 90 -8.77 -2.36 -14.05
C TRP A 90 -7.97 -3.57 -13.56
N MET A 91 -8.20 -4.01 -12.32
CA MET A 91 -7.54 -5.18 -11.75
C MET A 91 -7.84 -6.45 -12.58
N ALA A 92 -9.08 -6.64 -13.01
CA ALA A 92 -9.47 -7.78 -13.84
C ALA A 92 -8.77 -7.75 -15.20
N VAL A 93 -8.71 -6.59 -15.86
CA VAL A 93 -8.02 -6.42 -17.15
C VAL A 93 -6.52 -6.65 -17.00
N ALA A 94 -5.88 -6.03 -15.99
CA ALA A 94 -4.45 -6.20 -15.75
C ALA A 94 -4.09 -7.66 -15.40
N TRP A 95 -4.92 -8.31 -14.58
CA TRP A 95 -4.70 -9.71 -14.23
C TRP A 95 -4.91 -10.65 -15.41
N SER A 96 -5.98 -10.45 -16.17
CA SER A 96 -6.23 -11.21 -17.40
C SER A 96 -5.07 -11.03 -18.40
N GLY A 97 -4.59 -9.80 -18.59
CA GLY A 97 -3.44 -9.50 -19.42
C GLY A 97 -2.17 -10.23 -18.95
N ALA A 98 -1.93 -10.26 -17.64
CA ALA A 98 -0.77 -10.95 -17.08
C ALA A 98 -0.83 -12.48 -17.31
N ILE A 99 -2.01 -13.10 -17.12
CA ILE A 99 -2.20 -14.54 -17.33
C ILE A 99 -2.06 -14.91 -18.81
N ASN A 100 -2.56 -14.06 -19.71
CA ASN A 100 -2.51 -14.29 -21.15
C ASN A 100 -1.20 -13.82 -21.81
N GLY A 101 -0.17 -13.45 -21.03
CA GLY A 101 1.14 -13.07 -21.54
C GLY A 101 1.18 -11.72 -22.28
N ALA A 102 0.17 -10.84 -22.08
CA ALA A 102 0.12 -9.52 -22.73
C ALA A 102 1.28 -8.60 -22.34
N PHE A 103 1.99 -8.89 -21.25
CA PHE A 103 3.12 -8.12 -20.74
C PHE A 103 4.48 -8.69 -21.12
N VAL A 104 4.51 -9.70 -22.01
CA VAL A 104 5.77 -10.28 -22.50
C VAL A 104 6.51 -9.22 -23.34
N THR A 105 7.81 -9.09 -23.09
CA THR A 105 8.69 -8.16 -23.82
C THR A 105 8.78 -8.52 -25.30
N GLY A 106 8.78 -7.51 -26.15
CA GLY A 106 8.92 -7.71 -27.63
C GLY A 106 7.69 -7.28 -28.42
N THR A 107 6.62 -6.84 -27.77
CA THR A 107 5.49 -6.19 -28.46
C THR A 107 5.86 -4.78 -28.90
N ARG A 108 5.32 -4.33 -30.06
CA ARG A 108 5.53 -2.96 -30.57
C ARG A 108 5.02 -1.86 -29.63
N LEU A 109 4.06 -2.20 -28.77
CA LEU A 109 3.49 -1.28 -27.79
C LEU A 109 4.07 -1.56 -26.39
N PRO A 110 4.43 -0.54 -25.61
CA PRO A 110 4.91 -0.67 -24.24
C PRO A 110 3.75 -0.99 -23.29
N VAL A 111 3.14 -2.18 -23.45
CA VAL A 111 1.88 -2.56 -22.76
C VAL A 111 2.06 -2.56 -21.24
N LEU A 112 3.21 -3.04 -20.74
CA LEU A 112 3.47 -3.05 -19.30
C LEU A 112 3.59 -1.65 -18.70
N PRO A 113 4.40 -0.71 -19.24
CA PRO A 113 4.39 0.67 -18.79
C PRO A 113 3.01 1.34 -18.87
N LEU A 114 2.27 1.12 -19.96
CA LEU A 114 0.91 1.66 -20.08
C LEU A 114 -0.02 1.10 -19.00
N ALA A 115 0.07 -0.20 -18.72
CA ALA A 115 -0.72 -0.82 -17.66
C ALA A 115 -0.39 -0.26 -16.26
N ILE A 116 0.82 0.19 -16.01
CA ILE A 116 1.23 0.76 -14.72
C ILE A 116 0.87 2.26 -14.65
N PHE A 117 1.24 3.03 -15.66
CA PHE A 117 1.17 4.49 -15.58
C PHE A 117 -0.18 5.07 -15.97
N LEU A 118 -0.95 4.42 -16.85
CA LEU A 118 -2.23 4.94 -17.31
C LEU A 118 -3.24 5.15 -16.17
N PRO A 119 -3.43 4.21 -15.24
CA PRO A 119 -4.30 4.44 -14.08
C PRO A 119 -3.82 5.56 -13.19
N VAL A 120 -2.50 5.73 -13.06
CA VAL A 120 -1.91 6.82 -12.26
C VAL A 120 -2.15 8.16 -12.94
N ILE A 121 -1.85 8.26 -14.24
CA ILE A 121 -2.01 9.51 -15.03
C ILE A 121 -3.46 9.95 -15.08
N ILE A 122 -4.41 9.02 -15.20
CA ILE A 122 -5.83 9.34 -15.25
C ILE A 122 -6.43 9.43 -13.85
N GLY A 123 -6.11 8.45 -13.00
CA GLY A 123 -6.71 8.31 -11.67
C GLY A 123 -6.26 9.38 -10.69
N ALA A 124 -4.96 9.69 -10.64
CA ALA A 124 -4.46 10.65 -9.67
C ALA A 124 -5.08 12.05 -9.82
N PRO A 125 -5.16 12.66 -11.03
CA PRO A 125 -5.87 13.94 -11.19
C PRO A 125 -7.34 13.86 -10.82
N LEU A 126 -8.05 12.79 -11.21
CA LEU A 126 -9.45 12.61 -10.85
C LEU A 126 -9.65 12.52 -9.34
N LEU A 127 -8.75 11.83 -8.65
CA LEU A 127 -8.78 11.71 -7.19
C LEU A 127 -8.46 13.05 -6.51
N LEU A 128 -7.39 13.73 -6.95
CA LEU A 128 -6.95 14.99 -6.36
C LEU A 128 -7.94 16.15 -6.58
N LEU A 129 -8.66 16.14 -7.71
CA LEU A 129 -9.65 17.16 -8.03
C LEU A 129 -11.04 16.86 -7.46
N SER A 130 -11.25 15.64 -6.95
CA SER A 130 -12.54 15.23 -6.39
C SER A 130 -12.75 15.77 -4.99
N LYS A 131 -13.74 16.64 -4.78
CA LYS A 131 -14.16 17.11 -3.46
C LYS A 131 -14.55 15.95 -2.52
N ARG A 132 -15.12 14.85 -3.07
CA ARG A 132 -15.49 13.67 -2.29
C ARG A 132 -14.28 12.93 -1.76
N VAL A 133 -13.24 12.80 -2.58
CA VAL A 133 -11.97 12.20 -2.13
C VAL A 133 -11.33 13.05 -1.04
N GLY A 134 -11.30 14.38 -1.22
CA GLY A 134 -10.81 15.28 -0.18
C GLY A 134 -11.54 15.06 1.15
N GLN A 135 -12.87 15.00 1.14
CA GLN A 135 -13.67 14.74 2.35
C GLN A 135 -13.31 13.41 3.03
N VAL A 136 -13.07 12.35 2.25
CA VAL A 136 -12.67 11.04 2.79
C VAL A 136 -11.27 11.10 3.38
N LEU A 137 -10.32 11.71 2.66
CA LEU A 137 -8.93 11.83 3.13
C LEU A 137 -8.83 12.71 4.38
N ASP A 138 -9.61 13.77 4.46
CA ASP A 138 -9.65 14.66 5.63
C ASP A 138 -10.28 13.96 6.86
N ALA A 139 -11.22 13.03 6.63
CA ALA A 139 -11.86 12.25 7.69
C ALA A 139 -11.02 11.06 8.16
N MET A 140 -10.09 10.57 7.32
CA MET A 140 -9.25 9.40 7.66
C MET A 140 -8.06 9.83 8.51
N PRO A 141 -7.77 9.12 9.62
CA PRO A 141 -6.54 9.34 10.35
C PRO A 141 -5.31 9.07 9.45
N ALA A 142 -4.38 10.03 9.40
CA ALA A 142 -3.15 9.90 8.60
C ALA A 142 -2.35 8.63 8.97
N SER A 143 -2.43 8.18 10.23
CA SER A 143 -1.82 6.93 10.70
C SER A 143 -2.35 5.69 9.99
N TRP A 144 -3.63 5.69 9.58
CA TRP A 144 -4.20 4.57 8.80
C TRP A 144 -3.61 4.52 7.40
N LEU A 145 -3.50 5.68 6.74
CA LEU A 145 -2.93 5.75 5.39
C LEU A 145 -1.48 5.27 5.35
N VAL A 146 -0.71 5.63 6.37
CA VAL A 146 0.67 5.15 6.53
C VAL A 146 0.69 3.67 6.88
N GLY A 147 -0.11 3.23 7.83
CA GLY A 147 -0.16 1.83 8.30
C GLY A 147 -0.62 0.85 7.22
N LEU A 148 -1.51 1.28 6.31
CA LEU A 148 -1.95 0.48 5.17
C LEU A 148 -0.77 0.03 4.28
N GLN A 149 0.34 0.77 4.26
CA GLN A 149 1.51 0.42 3.46
C GLN A 149 2.33 -0.76 4.02
N LEU A 150 1.93 -1.32 5.16
CA LEU A 150 2.55 -2.52 5.73
C LEU A 150 2.59 -3.69 4.73
N TYR A 151 1.62 -3.79 3.82
CA TYR A 151 1.58 -4.84 2.80
C TYR A 151 2.82 -4.85 1.90
N ARG A 152 3.55 -3.74 1.79
CA ARG A 152 4.78 -3.66 0.98
C ARG A 152 5.88 -4.59 1.48
N ILE A 153 5.83 -5.07 2.71
CA ILE A 153 6.74 -6.13 3.19
C ILE A 153 6.74 -7.35 2.26
N PHE A 154 5.60 -7.67 1.67
CA PHE A 154 5.49 -8.78 0.72
C PHE A 154 6.22 -8.51 -0.61
N GLY A 155 6.58 -7.26 -0.91
CA GLY A 155 7.45 -6.89 -2.02
C GLY A 155 8.87 -7.47 -1.91
N SER A 156 9.28 -7.95 -0.72
CA SER A 156 10.47 -8.77 -0.53
C SER A 156 10.53 -10.01 -1.44
N TRP A 157 9.40 -10.40 -2.03
CA TRP A 157 9.37 -11.39 -3.10
C TRP A 157 10.25 -10.96 -4.29
N ALA A 158 10.22 -9.69 -4.67
CA ALA A 158 11.05 -9.18 -5.77
C ALA A 158 12.55 -9.29 -5.44
N LEU A 159 12.93 -9.01 -4.16
CA LEU A 159 14.29 -9.20 -3.67
C LEU A 159 14.74 -10.66 -3.85
N VAL A 160 13.95 -11.59 -3.35
CA VAL A 160 14.27 -13.04 -3.46
C VAL A 160 14.33 -13.49 -4.92
N ALA A 161 13.40 -13.04 -5.77
CA ALA A 161 13.38 -13.35 -7.18
C ALA A 161 14.61 -12.77 -7.91
N GLY A 162 15.04 -11.55 -7.56
CA GLY A 162 16.26 -10.94 -8.07
C GLY A 162 17.53 -11.70 -7.64
N LEU A 163 17.64 -12.06 -6.36
CA LEU A 163 18.78 -12.85 -5.83
C LEU A 163 18.88 -14.26 -6.44
N ARG A 164 17.75 -14.83 -6.85
CA ARG A 164 17.70 -16.14 -7.50
C ARG A 164 17.76 -16.10 -9.02
N GLY A 165 17.87 -14.91 -9.62
CA GLY A 165 17.92 -14.75 -11.08
C GLY A 165 16.58 -14.98 -11.80
N ALA A 166 15.46 -15.06 -11.05
CA ALA A 166 14.11 -15.14 -11.62
C ALA A 166 13.58 -13.77 -12.10
N LEU A 167 14.17 -12.68 -11.60
CA LEU A 167 14.03 -11.32 -12.10
C LEU A 167 15.42 -10.74 -12.38
N PRO A 168 15.54 -9.76 -13.30
CA PRO A 168 16.77 -9.00 -13.43
C PRO A 168 17.20 -8.40 -12.08
N GLY A 169 18.43 -8.73 -11.62
CA GLY A 169 18.90 -8.30 -10.31
C GLY A 169 18.93 -6.78 -10.14
N VAL A 170 19.22 -6.06 -11.23
CA VAL A 170 19.20 -4.58 -11.27
C VAL A 170 17.83 -3.97 -10.96
N PHE A 171 16.76 -4.74 -11.14
CA PHE A 171 15.39 -4.34 -10.80
C PHE A 171 14.90 -5.01 -9.51
N GLY A 172 14.98 -6.35 -9.44
CA GLY A 172 14.37 -7.11 -8.35
C GLY A 172 15.00 -6.84 -6.99
N VAL A 173 16.31 -6.59 -6.93
CA VAL A 173 17.00 -6.34 -5.66
C VAL A 173 16.67 -4.95 -5.10
N PRO A 174 16.84 -3.83 -5.82
CA PRO A 174 16.47 -2.51 -5.30
C PRO A 174 14.98 -2.41 -4.95
N ALA A 175 14.11 -2.80 -5.88
CA ALA A 175 12.65 -2.74 -5.66
C ALA A 175 12.21 -3.56 -4.44
N GLY A 176 12.75 -4.77 -4.29
CA GLY A 176 12.41 -5.61 -3.14
C GLY A 176 12.95 -5.08 -1.81
N ILE A 177 14.13 -4.45 -1.79
CA ILE A 177 14.68 -3.78 -0.60
C ILE A 177 13.81 -2.57 -0.25
N GLY A 178 13.52 -1.70 -1.20
CA GLY A 178 12.75 -0.49 -1.00
C GLY A 178 11.33 -0.78 -0.50
N ASP A 179 10.63 -1.72 -1.14
CA ASP A 179 9.33 -2.20 -0.70
C ASP A 179 9.37 -2.74 0.73
N THR A 180 10.35 -3.62 1.02
CA THR A 180 10.49 -4.23 2.34
C THR A 180 10.75 -3.17 3.42
N LEU A 181 11.65 -2.22 3.17
CA LEU A 181 11.97 -1.15 4.11
C LEU A 181 10.77 -0.20 4.31
N THR A 182 10.12 0.18 3.24
CA THR A 182 8.92 1.04 3.30
C THR A 182 7.81 0.39 4.11
N GLY A 183 7.54 -0.89 3.86
CA GLY A 183 6.55 -1.65 4.61
C GLY A 183 6.94 -1.87 6.08
N LEU A 184 8.19 -2.22 6.35
CA LEU A 184 8.71 -2.42 7.71
C LEU A 184 8.60 -1.15 8.56
N LEU A 185 8.93 0.00 7.97
CA LEU A 185 8.89 1.30 8.64
C LEU A 185 7.49 1.93 8.67
N ALA A 186 6.50 1.37 7.97
CA ALA A 186 5.14 1.89 7.95
C ALA A 186 4.51 1.89 9.35
N VAL A 187 4.70 0.84 10.14
CA VAL A 187 4.09 0.75 11.48
C VAL A 187 4.69 1.76 12.46
N PRO A 188 6.03 1.87 12.65
CA PRO A 188 6.56 2.91 13.52
C PRO A 188 6.23 4.32 13.03
N ALA A 189 6.17 4.56 11.71
CA ALA A 189 5.76 5.84 11.17
C ALA A 189 4.26 6.13 11.47
N ALA A 190 3.38 5.14 11.32
CA ALA A 190 1.95 5.27 11.65
C ALA A 190 1.74 5.58 13.14
N ILE A 191 2.45 4.89 14.03
CA ILE A 191 2.41 5.15 15.48
C ILE A 191 2.90 6.57 15.78
N ALA A 192 3.99 7.01 15.15
CA ALA A 192 4.53 8.35 15.34
C ALA A 192 3.54 9.43 14.87
N VAL A 193 2.90 9.23 13.72
CA VAL A 193 1.86 10.15 13.18
C VAL A 193 0.66 10.23 14.10
N ALA A 194 0.25 9.11 14.70
CA ALA A 194 -0.89 9.07 15.61
C ALA A 194 -0.71 9.97 16.86
N THR A 195 0.53 10.31 17.21
CA THR A 195 0.81 11.25 18.33
C THR A 195 0.47 12.70 18.00
N SER A 196 0.19 13.04 16.74
CA SER A 196 -0.09 14.40 16.26
C SER A 196 0.98 15.44 16.63
N THR A 197 2.21 15.01 16.88
CA THR A 197 3.35 15.86 17.22
C THR A 197 4.10 16.33 15.97
N ALA A 198 4.86 17.43 16.09
CA ALA A 198 5.76 17.89 15.03
C ALA A 198 6.79 16.81 14.64
N GLN A 199 7.25 16.02 15.60
CA GLN A 199 8.15 14.90 15.35
C GLN A 199 7.46 13.77 14.58
N GLY A 200 6.22 13.42 14.94
CA GLY A 200 5.42 12.44 14.20
C GLY A 200 5.18 12.86 12.75
N ARG A 201 4.89 14.15 12.52
CA ARG A 201 4.76 14.69 11.16
C ARG A 201 6.07 14.59 10.37
N ARG A 202 7.21 14.90 10.97
CA ARG A 202 8.54 14.75 10.32
C ARG A 202 8.84 13.30 9.99
N ALA A 203 8.51 12.36 10.89
CA ALA A 203 8.66 10.94 10.65
C ALA A 203 7.83 10.46 9.44
N ALA A 204 6.58 10.92 9.32
CA ALA A 204 5.74 10.62 8.16
C ALA A 204 6.31 11.19 6.85
N ILE A 205 6.81 12.43 6.87
CA ILE A 205 7.43 13.04 5.69
C ILE A 205 8.67 12.26 5.27
N ALA A 206 9.56 11.94 6.21
CA ALA A 206 10.77 11.16 5.93
C ALA A 206 10.43 9.77 5.37
N TRP A 207 9.42 9.11 5.94
CA TRP A 207 8.95 7.82 5.47
C TRP A 207 8.32 7.91 4.07
N ASN A 208 7.54 8.96 3.76
CA ASN A 208 7.00 9.18 2.41
C ASN A 208 8.12 9.42 1.38
N ILE A 209 9.16 10.20 1.74
CA ILE A 209 10.33 10.42 0.87
C ILE A 209 11.01 9.09 0.57
N LEU A 210 11.21 8.23 1.58
CA LEU A 210 11.75 6.88 1.39
C LEU A 210 10.91 6.06 0.42
N GLY A 211 9.58 6.05 0.63
CA GLY A 211 8.65 5.29 -0.23
C GLY A 211 8.58 5.81 -1.67
N LEU A 212 8.77 7.10 -1.90
CA LEU A 212 8.85 7.69 -3.24
C LEU A 212 10.20 7.41 -3.92
N ALA A 213 11.29 7.44 -3.16
CA ALA A 213 12.63 7.13 -3.68
C ALA A 213 12.78 5.68 -4.15
N ASP A 214 11.94 4.78 -3.63
CA ASP A 214 11.89 3.38 -4.07
C ASP A 214 11.38 3.21 -5.52
N PHE A 215 10.65 4.19 -6.04
CA PHE A 215 10.14 4.18 -7.42
C PHE A 215 11.05 4.92 -8.43
N ALA A 216 12.13 5.55 -7.97
CA ALA A 216 13.04 6.34 -8.80
C ALA A 216 14.25 5.51 -9.25
#